data_5460a17b973d54f726f7d469afde0acc
#
_entry.id   5460a17b973d54f726f7d469afde0acc
#
_cell.length_a   1.000
_cell.length_b   1.000
_cell.length_c   1.000
_cell.angle_alpha   90.00
_cell.angle_beta   90.00
_cell.angle_gamma   90.00
#
_symmetry.space_group_name_H-M   'P 1'
#
loop_
_entity.id
_entity.type
_entity.pdbx_description
1 polymer ?
#
loop_
_entity_poly.entity_id
_entity_poly.type
_entity_poly.pdbx_seq_one_letter_code
_entity_poly.pdbx_strand_id
1 'polypeptide(L)' 'MRNEFTAIIERDSDWYIAYCPEIPGANGQGKSKDEARESLAGAIVLILKDRREEGLHGVPPDAICETVTVK' A
#
# COMPACT_ATOMS: atom_id res chain seq x y z
N MET A 1 3.13 11.99 -8.39
CA MET A 1 3.22 10.76 -7.58
C MET A 1 2.20 9.75 -8.03
N ARG A 2 2.63 8.54 -8.17
CA ARG A 2 1.73 7.47 -8.60
C ARG A 2 0.81 7.06 -7.44
N ASN A 3 -0.49 7.04 -7.70
CA ASN A 3 -1.48 6.61 -6.72
C ASN A 3 -2.34 5.44 -7.20
N GLU A 4 -1.88 4.77 -8.26
CA GLU A 4 -2.54 3.60 -8.80
C GLU A 4 -1.64 2.38 -8.63
N PHE A 5 -2.22 1.28 -8.17
CA PHE A 5 -1.49 0.05 -7.92
C PHE A 5 -2.26 -1.13 -8.48
N THR A 6 -1.54 -2.20 -8.76
CA THR A 6 -2.14 -3.42 -9.29
C THR A 6 -2.72 -4.25 -8.16
N ALA A 7 -3.97 -4.65 -8.30
CA ALA A 7 -4.60 -5.59 -7.39
C ALA A 7 -4.76 -6.93 -8.09
N ILE A 8 -4.18 -7.98 -7.52
CA ILE A 8 -4.40 -9.34 -7.97
C ILE A 8 -5.41 -9.95 -7.01
N ILE A 9 -6.54 -10.40 -7.54
CA ILE A 9 -7.64 -10.89 -6.73
C ILE A 9 -7.88 -12.35 -7.07
N GLU A 10 -7.85 -13.20 -6.05
CA GLU A 10 -8.11 -14.63 -6.20
C GLU A 10 -9.25 -15.05 -5.29
N ARG A 11 -10.01 -16.02 -5.75
CA ARG A 11 -11.09 -16.58 -4.96
C ARG A 11 -10.56 -17.75 -4.13
N ASP A 12 -10.92 -17.76 -2.85
CA ASP A 12 -10.60 -18.83 -1.93
C ASP A 12 -11.87 -19.23 -1.19
N SER A 13 -12.52 -20.30 -1.67
CA SER A 13 -13.82 -20.75 -1.18
C SER A 13 -14.87 -19.62 -1.28
N ASP A 14 -15.41 -19.18 -0.14
CA ASP A 14 -16.41 -18.12 -0.09
C ASP A 14 -15.78 -16.74 0.08
N TRP A 15 -14.46 -16.66 0.05
CA TRP A 15 -13.72 -15.42 0.25
C TRP A 15 -12.95 -15.04 -0.99
N TYR A 16 -12.63 -13.75 -1.06
CA TYR A 16 -11.67 -13.25 -2.03
C TYR A 16 -10.47 -12.72 -1.28
N ILE A 17 -9.29 -13.00 -1.80
CA ILE A 17 -8.05 -12.44 -1.29
C ILE A 17 -7.44 -11.56 -2.37
N ALA A 18 -6.78 -10.50 -1.94
CA ALA A 18 -6.16 -9.55 -2.84
C ALA A 18 -4.75 -9.24 -2.37
N TYR A 19 -3.85 -9.02 -3.33
CA TYR A 19 -2.50 -8.59 -3.01
C TYR A 19 -1.97 -7.69 -4.11
N CYS A 20 -0.96 -6.91 -3.76
CA CYS A 20 -0.35 -5.96 -4.67
C CYS A 20 1.10 -6.39 -4.92
N PRO A 21 1.43 -6.83 -6.15
CA PRO A 21 2.81 -7.27 -6.42
C PRO A 21 3.83 -6.14 -6.31
N GLU A 22 3.42 -4.90 -6.49
CA GLU A 22 4.30 -3.73 -6.39
C GLU A 22 4.60 -3.34 -4.93
N ILE A 23 3.76 -3.75 -4.00
CA ILE A 23 3.89 -3.42 -2.59
C ILE A 23 3.91 -4.72 -1.78
N PRO A 24 5.09 -5.32 -1.60
CA PRO A 24 5.19 -6.56 -0.82
C PRO A 24 4.63 -6.39 0.59
N GLY A 25 3.86 -7.37 1.03
CA GLY A 25 3.21 -7.34 2.33
C GLY A 25 1.82 -6.73 2.33
N ALA A 26 1.40 -6.07 1.24
CA ALA A 26 0.05 -5.52 1.16
C ALA A 26 -0.93 -6.63 0.76
N ASN A 27 -1.86 -6.94 1.64
CA ASN A 27 -2.86 -7.98 1.45
C ASN A 27 -4.22 -7.48 1.88
N GLY A 28 -5.26 -8.04 1.28
CA GLY A 28 -6.64 -7.74 1.66
C GLY A 28 -7.52 -8.95 1.46
N GLN A 29 -8.68 -8.93 2.05
CA GLN A 29 -9.66 -10.00 1.90
C GLN A 29 -11.07 -9.47 2.09
N GLY A 30 -12.04 -10.21 1.60
CA GLY A 30 -13.44 -9.86 1.75
C GLY A 30 -14.34 -10.92 1.13
N LYS A 31 -15.64 -10.75 1.33
CA LYS A 31 -16.64 -11.67 0.77
C LYS A 31 -16.96 -11.35 -0.68
N SER A 32 -16.49 -10.23 -1.17
CA SER A 32 -16.64 -9.84 -2.57
C SER A 32 -15.31 -9.30 -3.08
N LYS A 33 -15.20 -9.19 -4.40
CA LYS A 33 -14.01 -8.59 -5.03
C LYS A 33 -13.82 -7.16 -4.57
N ASP A 34 -14.91 -6.41 -4.46
CA ASP A 34 -14.86 -5.01 -4.03
C ASP A 34 -14.36 -4.88 -2.59
N GLU A 35 -14.85 -5.73 -1.69
CA GLU A 35 -14.38 -5.74 -0.31
C GLU A 35 -12.90 -6.08 -0.22
N ALA A 36 -12.46 -7.08 -0.97
CA ALA A 36 -11.05 -7.47 -0.98
C ALA A 36 -10.17 -6.34 -1.50
N ARG A 37 -10.62 -5.65 -2.55
CA ARG A 37 -9.90 -4.51 -3.13
C ARG A 37 -9.80 -3.35 -2.15
N GLU A 38 -10.88 -3.01 -1.47
CA GLU A 38 -10.88 -1.94 -0.48
C GLU A 38 -9.99 -2.28 0.72
N SER A 39 -10.03 -3.54 1.14
CA SER A 39 -9.16 -4.03 2.20
C SER A 39 -7.69 -3.88 1.80
N LEU A 40 -7.36 -4.24 0.55
CA LEU A 40 -6.01 -4.09 0.02
C LEU A 40 -5.60 -2.62 -0.03
N ALA A 41 -6.49 -1.74 -0.50
CA ALA A 41 -6.20 -0.31 -0.57
C ALA A 41 -5.83 0.25 0.79
N GLY A 42 -6.56 -0.13 1.84
CA GLY A 42 -6.25 0.28 3.19
C GLY A 42 -4.88 -0.21 3.65
N ALA A 43 -4.54 -1.45 3.32
CA ALA A 43 -3.23 -2.01 3.65
C ALA A 43 -2.10 -1.27 2.94
N ILE A 44 -2.31 -0.91 1.67
CA ILE A 44 -1.31 -0.15 0.90
C ILE A 44 -1.06 1.21 1.54
N VAL A 45 -2.12 1.91 1.91
CA VAL A 45 -1.99 3.22 2.56
C VAL A 45 -1.17 3.13 3.84
N LEU A 46 -1.45 2.13 4.67
CA LEU A 46 -0.72 1.93 5.91
C LEU A 46 0.75 1.62 5.69
N ILE A 47 1.04 0.75 4.71
CA ILE A 47 2.43 0.38 4.40
C ILE A 47 3.21 1.58 3.88
N LEU A 48 2.63 2.36 2.97
CA LEU A 48 3.30 3.53 2.42
C LEU A 48 3.55 4.59 3.49
N LYS A 49 2.59 4.79 4.38
CA LYS A 49 2.73 5.72 5.49
C LYS A 49 3.85 5.28 6.42
N ASP A 50 3.89 4.00 6.76
CA ASP A 50 4.91 3.43 7.62
C ASP A 50 6.31 3.57 7.01
N ARG A 51 6.46 3.28 5.73
CA ARG A 51 7.73 3.42 5.03
C ARG A 51 8.20 4.86 5.01
N ARG A 52 7.29 5.80 4.86
CA ARG A 52 7.61 7.22 4.88
C ARG A 52 8.13 7.65 6.24
N GLU A 53 7.47 7.23 7.31
CA GLU A 53 7.88 7.54 8.67
C GLU A 53 9.24 6.93 8.99
N GLU A 54 9.45 5.67 8.61
CA GLU A 54 10.74 4.99 8.80
C GLU A 54 11.85 5.71 8.04
N GLY A 55 11.57 6.12 6.80
CA GLY A 55 12.55 6.80 5.96
C GLY A 55 12.97 8.15 6.52
N LEU A 56 12.11 8.81 7.29
CA LEU A 56 12.43 10.10 7.90
C LEU A 56 13.09 9.96 9.27
N HIS A 57 13.15 8.75 9.78
CA HIS A 57 13.75 8.49 11.08
C HIS A 57 15.27 8.69 11.03
N GLY A 58 15.80 9.45 11.96
CA GLY A 58 17.24 9.68 12.01
C GLY A 58 17.76 10.76 11.06
N VAL A 59 16.87 11.47 10.39
CA VAL A 59 17.29 12.61 9.55
C VAL A 59 17.84 13.72 10.43
N PRO A 60 19.03 14.29 10.09
CA PRO A 60 19.58 15.39 10.89
C PRO A 60 18.65 16.59 10.94
N PRO A 61 18.58 17.30 12.08
CA PRO A 61 17.64 18.42 12.22
C PRO A 61 17.93 19.61 11.28
N ASP A 62 19.16 19.75 10.80
CA ASP A 62 19.53 20.80 9.87
C ASP A 62 19.46 20.39 8.40
N ALA A 63 19.03 19.17 8.13
CA ALA A 63 18.83 18.72 6.77
C ALA A 63 17.62 19.37 6.14
N ILE A 64 17.71 19.65 4.85
CA ILE A 64 16.59 20.22 4.10
C ILE A 64 15.73 19.10 3.57
N CYS A 65 14.45 19.11 3.91
CA CYS A 65 13.48 18.11 3.48
C CYS A 65 12.54 18.73 2.45
N GLU A 66 12.59 18.23 1.24
CA GLU A 66 11.76 18.73 0.15
C GLU A 66 10.98 17.61 -0.51
N THR A 67 9.92 17.96 -1.20
CA THR A 67 9.11 17.00 -1.95
C THR A 67 9.55 16.98 -3.41
N VAL A 68 9.78 15.79 -3.93
CA VAL A 68 10.07 15.58 -5.35
C VAL A 68 8.88 14.86 -5.98
N THR A 69 8.40 15.37 -7.10
CA THR A 69 7.32 14.74 -7.83
C THR A 69 7.88 13.90 -8.97
N VAL A 70 7.46 12.66 -9.05
CA VAL A 70 7.86 11.74 -10.13
C VAL A 70 6.64 11.40 -10.97
N LYS A 71 6.87 11.17 -12.26
CA LYS A 71 5.82 10.83 -13.21
C LYS A 71 5.89 9.37 -13.62
#